data_bb7a0eeb23ca1244d4ac044827deaa5d
#
_entry.id   bb7a0eeb23ca1244d4ac044827deaa5d
#
_cell.length_a   1.000
_cell.length_b   1.000
_cell.length_c   1.000
_cell.angle_alpha   90.00
_cell.angle_beta   90.00
_cell.angle_gamma   90.00
#
_symmetry.space_group_name_H-M   'P 1'
#
loop_
_entity.id
_entity.type
_entity.pdbx_description
1 polymer ?
#
loop_
_entity_poly.entity_id
_entity_poly.type
_entity_poly.pdbx_seq_one_letter_code
_entity_poly.pdbx_strand_id
1 'polypeptide(L)'
;MEPWIKEFLDQHNDQNTFELLPLPVGNVHFQADWILNYSQTPWLELLNIDAPYVEMYSEAQALRDMFVFHRDEEAGMRGWRSLAVHGISATLTNIPQTYGLDPDQVKYDWTEIQDRCPVTVKFFKDIFPYNQYQRLRYMLVEPGGYIAPHRDNVNNTPGAAVNISLNNPEGCRLTSIHGTVPFKNSGSMFLFNNHYQHAVHNNSDTDRFHMIVHGQWRNPDWNQLVVNSYREALKNG
;
A
#
# COMPACT_ATOMS: atom_id res chain seq x y z
N MET A 1 3.92 -14.79 17.37
CA MET A 1 2.97 -13.63 17.33
C MET A 1 2.47 -13.39 18.74
N GLU A 2 2.51 -12.15 19.20
CA GLU A 2 2.05 -11.75 20.52
C GLU A 2 0.52 -11.97 20.66
N PRO A 3 0.01 -12.36 21.85
CA PRO A 3 -1.41 -12.68 22.05
C PRO A 3 -2.37 -11.55 21.63
N TRP A 4 -2.03 -10.31 21.92
CA TRP A 4 -2.86 -9.14 21.60
C TRP A 4 -2.94 -8.85 20.09
N ILE A 5 -1.92 -9.21 19.32
CA ILE A 5 -1.95 -9.12 17.85
C ILE A 5 -2.92 -10.17 17.30
N LYS A 6 -2.83 -11.39 17.83
CA LYS A 6 -3.75 -12.45 17.47
C LYS A 6 -5.20 -12.09 17.81
N GLU A 7 -5.43 -11.52 18.98
CA GLU A 7 -6.75 -11.05 19.39
C GLU A 7 -7.33 -10.01 18.42
N PHE A 8 -6.53 -9.01 18.03
CA PHE A 8 -6.95 -8.02 17.02
C PHE A 8 -7.34 -8.66 15.70
N LEU A 9 -6.53 -9.60 15.21
CA LEU A 9 -6.79 -10.31 13.96
C LEU A 9 -8.05 -11.15 14.04
N ASP A 10 -8.25 -11.88 15.14
CA ASP A 10 -9.42 -12.74 15.34
C ASP A 10 -10.72 -11.92 15.46
N GLN A 11 -10.67 -10.71 16.06
CA GLN A 11 -11.82 -9.81 16.19
C GLN A 11 -12.25 -9.19 14.87
N HIS A 12 -11.32 -8.95 13.96
CA HIS A 12 -11.59 -8.22 12.72
C HIS A 12 -11.41 -9.07 11.45
N ASN A 13 -11.29 -10.38 11.63
CA ASN A 13 -11.08 -11.29 10.53
C ASN A 13 -12.39 -11.54 9.77
N ASP A 14 -12.33 -11.49 8.45
CA ASP A 14 -13.38 -11.90 7.51
C ASP A 14 -14.71 -11.10 7.52
N GLN A 15 -14.82 -10.04 8.31
CA GLN A 15 -16.03 -9.20 8.30
C GLN A 15 -15.77 -7.88 7.58
N ASN A 16 -16.52 -7.64 6.53
CA ASN A 16 -16.63 -6.32 5.93
C ASN A 16 -17.70 -5.54 6.71
N THR A 17 -17.27 -4.62 7.58
CA THR A 17 -18.17 -3.87 8.49
C THR A 17 -18.44 -2.44 8.04
N PHE A 18 -18.27 -2.15 6.75
CA PHE A 18 -18.56 -0.84 6.21
C PHE A 18 -19.47 -0.92 4.99
N GLU A 19 -20.24 0.12 4.78
CA GLU A 19 -21.05 0.33 3.59
C GLU A 19 -20.50 1.53 2.81
N LEU A 20 -20.55 1.42 1.49
CA LEU A 20 -20.17 2.55 0.63
C LEU A 20 -21.30 3.58 0.61
N LEU A 21 -20.95 4.81 0.89
CA LEU A 21 -21.89 5.93 0.82
C LEU A 21 -22.19 6.31 -0.65
N PRO A 22 -23.41 6.75 -0.98
CA PRO A 22 -23.72 7.26 -2.32
C PRO A 22 -22.80 8.41 -2.72
N LEU A 23 -22.35 8.40 -3.97
CA LEU A 23 -21.54 9.50 -4.50
C LEU A 23 -22.34 10.82 -4.50
N PRO A 24 -21.75 11.91 -4.01
CA PRO A 24 -22.37 13.22 -4.11
C PRO A 24 -22.47 13.68 -5.55
N VAL A 25 -23.47 14.52 -5.84
CA VAL A 25 -23.61 15.17 -7.13
C VAL A 25 -22.48 16.18 -7.33
N GLY A 26 -21.75 16.08 -8.42
CA GLY A 26 -20.63 16.96 -8.71
C GLY A 26 -19.77 16.45 -9.89
N ASN A 27 -18.76 17.23 -10.22
CA ASN A 27 -17.78 16.81 -11.23
C ASN A 27 -16.81 15.75 -10.67
N VAL A 28 -16.06 15.11 -11.55
CA VAL A 28 -15.11 14.03 -11.21
C VAL A 28 -14.07 14.46 -10.16
N HIS A 29 -13.58 15.70 -10.27
CA HIS A 29 -12.58 16.20 -9.32
C HIS A 29 -13.17 16.29 -7.89
N PHE A 30 -14.36 16.90 -7.75
CA PHE A 30 -15.06 16.95 -6.46
C PHE A 30 -15.40 15.56 -5.91
N GLN A 31 -15.89 14.65 -6.77
CA GLN A 31 -16.20 13.28 -6.36
C GLN A 31 -14.96 12.52 -5.88
N ALA A 32 -13.82 12.65 -6.59
CA ALA A 32 -12.56 12.02 -6.17
C ALA A 32 -12.06 12.59 -4.83
N ASP A 33 -12.11 13.90 -4.63
CA ASP A 33 -11.77 14.54 -3.37
C ASP A 33 -12.65 14.04 -2.24
N TRP A 34 -13.95 13.93 -2.47
CA TRP A 34 -14.88 13.40 -1.48
C TRP A 34 -14.59 11.94 -1.13
N ILE A 35 -14.32 11.07 -2.11
CA ILE A 35 -13.94 9.66 -1.86
C ILE A 35 -12.67 9.59 -1.00
N LEU A 36 -11.67 10.38 -1.33
CA LEU A 36 -10.36 10.33 -0.68
C LEU A 36 -10.37 10.90 0.74
N ASN A 37 -11.20 11.91 1.02
CA ASN A 37 -11.10 12.69 2.23
C ASN A 37 -12.33 12.62 3.15
N TYR A 38 -13.50 12.25 2.62
CA TYR A 38 -14.77 12.36 3.37
C TYR A 38 -15.61 11.09 3.39
N SER A 39 -15.47 10.18 2.43
CA SER A 39 -16.29 8.96 2.35
C SER A 39 -16.05 7.98 3.49
N GLN A 40 -14.93 8.12 4.19
CA GLN A 40 -14.48 7.19 5.24
C GLN A 40 -14.34 5.74 4.76
N THR A 41 -14.25 5.51 3.45
CA THR A 41 -14.07 4.18 2.86
C THR A 41 -12.74 3.58 3.33
N PRO A 42 -12.74 2.41 4.00
CA PRO A 42 -11.50 1.81 4.52
C PRO A 42 -10.55 1.35 3.42
N TRP A 43 -11.11 0.82 2.33
CA TRP A 43 -10.36 0.45 1.12
C TRP A 43 -11.26 0.50 -0.11
N LEU A 44 -10.63 0.74 -1.25
CA LEU A 44 -11.28 0.73 -2.56
C LEU A 44 -10.39 0.00 -3.56
N GLU A 45 -10.89 -1.07 -4.18
CA GLU A 45 -10.18 -1.72 -5.29
C GLU A 45 -10.14 -0.77 -6.49
N LEU A 46 -8.93 -0.48 -6.99
CA LEU A 46 -8.74 0.31 -8.19
C LEU A 46 -8.87 -0.60 -9.42
N LEU A 47 -9.86 -0.31 -10.25
CA LEU A 47 -10.19 -1.09 -11.44
C LEU A 47 -9.74 -0.37 -12.71
N ASN A 48 -9.61 -1.11 -13.80
CA ASN A 48 -9.21 -0.58 -15.12
C ASN A 48 -7.78 0.01 -15.17
N ILE A 49 -6.92 -0.53 -14.32
CA ILE A 49 -5.48 -0.33 -14.39
C ILE A 49 -4.79 -1.66 -14.07
N ASP A 50 -4.06 -2.19 -15.03
CA ASP A 50 -3.41 -3.50 -14.90
C ASP A 50 -1.91 -3.33 -14.69
N ALA A 51 -1.43 -3.72 -13.51
CA ALA A 51 0.01 -3.80 -13.24
C ALA A 51 0.58 -5.09 -13.86
N PRO A 52 1.78 -5.05 -14.42
CA PRO A 52 2.51 -6.25 -14.86
C PRO A 52 3.10 -6.98 -13.64
N TYR A 53 2.21 -7.46 -12.77
CA TYR A 53 2.58 -7.95 -11.42
C TYR A 53 3.47 -9.18 -11.44
N VAL A 54 3.41 -10.03 -12.48
CA VAL A 54 4.27 -11.23 -12.61
C VAL A 54 5.72 -10.82 -12.77
N GLU A 55 5.96 -9.87 -13.67
CA GLU A 55 7.28 -9.32 -13.94
C GLU A 55 7.78 -8.49 -12.74
N MET A 56 6.92 -7.65 -12.17
CA MET A 56 7.24 -6.86 -10.98
C MET A 56 7.58 -7.76 -9.78
N TYR A 57 6.89 -8.89 -9.62
CA TYR A 57 7.20 -9.89 -8.61
C TYR A 57 8.57 -10.54 -8.85
N SER A 58 8.86 -10.91 -10.10
CA SER A 58 10.16 -11.48 -10.48
C SER A 58 11.31 -10.51 -10.22
N GLU A 59 11.11 -9.23 -10.53
CA GLU A 59 12.08 -8.16 -10.21
C GLU A 59 12.28 -8.01 -8.70
N ALA A 60 11.20 -8.00 -7.91
CA ALA A 60 11.27 -7.90 -6.45
C ALA A 60 11.99 -9.11 -5.82
N GLN A 61 11.73 -10.33 -6.32
CA GLN A 61 12.41 -11.54 -5.87
C GLN A 61 13.92 -11.50 -6.18
N ALA A 62 14.31 -11.05 -7.38
CA ALA A 62 15.71 -10.90 -7.75
C ALA A 62 16.48 -9.86 -6.90
N LEU A 63 15.74 -8.97 -6.24
CA LEU A 63 16.29 -7.93 -5.35
C LEU A 63 16.19 -8.31 -3.87
N ARG A 64 15.68 -9.49 -3.51
CA ARG A 64 15.34 -9.87 -2.14
C ARG A 64 16.44 -9.60 -1.11
N ASP A 65 17.68 -9.89 -1.45
CA ASP A 65 18.82 -9.73 -0.54
C ASP A 65 19.18 -8.26 -0.25
N MET A 66 18.61 -7.33 -1.00
CA MET A 66 18.78 -5.88 -0.78
C MET A 66 17.76 -5.28 0.16
N PHE A 67 16.68 -6.01 0.48
CA PHE A 67 15.65 -5.51 1.37
C PHE A 67 16.19 -5.31 2.79
N VAL A 68 15.96 -4.12 3.32
CA VAL A 68 16.31 -3.77 4.71
C VAL A 68 15.11 -3.88 5.63
N PHE A 69 15.32 -4.05 6.92
CA PHE A 69 14.25 -3.95 7.90
C PHE A 69 13.57 -2.59 7.80
N HIS A 70 12.25 -2.61 7.67
CA HIS A 70 11.49 -1.37 7.58
C HIS A 70 11.34 -0.68 8.93
N ARG A 71 11.17 -1.46 9.99
CA ARG A 71 11.18 -1.03 11.39
C ARG A 71 11.82 -2.11 12.25
N ASP A 72 12.33 -1.72 13.41
CA ASP A 72 12.93 -2.64 14.37
C ASP A 72 11.91 -3.61 14.95
N GLU A 73 12.34 -4.84 15.21
CA GLU A 73 11.49 -5.87 15.80
C GLU A 73 10.99 -5.49 17.20
N GLU A 74 11.72 -4.66 17.93
CA GLU A 74 11.33 -4.10 19.23
C GLU A 74 10.04 -3.26 19.17
N ALA A 75 9.69 -2.74 17.97
CA ALA A 75 8.44 -2.00 17.76
C ALA A 75 7.19 -2.90 17.56
N GLY A 76 7.28 -4.20 17.83
CA GLY A 76 6.19 -5.15 17.63
C GLY A 76 5.99 -5.55 16.17
N MET A 77 7.05 -5.47 15.37
CA MET A 77 7.07 -5.86 13.95
C MET A 77 8.07 -7.00 13.76
N ARG A 78 7.73 -7.98 12.94
CA ARG A 78 8.62 -9.10 12.67
C ARG A 78 8.69 -9.41 11.19
N GLY A 79 9.91 -9.55 10.66
CA GLY A 79 10.14 -9.95 9.27
C GLY A 79 9.58 -8.95 8.25
N TRP A 80 9.39 -7.68 8.65
CA TRP A 80 8.92 -6.63 7.77
C TRP A 80 10.10 -5.89 7.14
N ARG A 81 10.23 -6.02 5.83
CA ARG A 81 11.33 -5.44 5.07
C ARG A 81 10.82 -4.57 3.93
N SER A 82 11.67 -3.70 3.44
CA SER A 82 11.35 -2.81 2.32
C SER A 82 12.57 -2.48 1.48
N LEU A 83 12.30 -2.10 0.23
CA LEU A 83 13.28 -1.62 -0.73
C LEU A 83 12.63 -0.53 -1.59
N ALA A 84 13.20 0.66 -1.64
CA ALA A 84 12.59 1.77 -2.37
C ALA A 84 13.06 1.82 -3.82
N VAL A 85 12.09 1.83 -4.74
CA VAL A 85 12.30 2.06 -6.17
C VAL A 85 12.38 3.55 -6.47
N HIS A 86 11.56 4.35 -5.77
CA HIS A 86 11.62 5.81 -5.75
C HIS A 86 11.56 6.27 -4.30
N GLY A 87 12.49 7.14 -3.91
CA GLY A 87 12.64 7.57 -2.51
C GLY A 87 13.90 8.38 -2.28
N ILE A 88 14.43 8.33 -1.07
CA ILE A 88 15.70 8.96 -0.70
C ILE A 88 16.88 8.13 -1.25
N SER A 89 16.85 6.84 -1.03
CA SER A 89 17.72 5.81 -1.63
C SER A 89 17.00 4.46 -1.55
N ALA A 90 17.56 3.42 -2.17
CA ALA A 90 16.93 2.09 -2.15
C ALA A 90 16.75 1.55 -0.71
N THR A 91 17.64 1.87 0.21
CA THR A 91 17.65 1.35 1.57
C THR A 91 17.15 2.33 2.64
N LEU A 92 17.07 3.63 2.35
CA LEU A 92 16.46 4.62 3.25
C LEU A 92 14.95 4.70 2.97
N THR A 93 14.21 3.71 3.42
CA THR A 93 12.83 3.44 2.99
C THR A 93 11.76 4.12 3.85
N ASN A 94 12.15 4.72 4.97
CA ASN A 94 11.25 5.41 5.90
C ASN A 94 11.23 6.94 5.67
N ILE A 95 10.59 7.68 6.58
CA ILE A 95 10.58 9.15 6.54
C ILE A 95 11.98 9.70 6.87
N PRO A 96 12.35 10.86 6.34
CA PRO A 96 13.69 11.46 6.54
C PRO A 96 14.11 11.56 8.01
N GLN A 97 13.19 11.95 8.88
CA GLN A 97 13.44 12.12 10.32
C GLN A 97 13.92 10.84 11.00
N THR A 98 13.52 9.67 10.52
CA THR A 98 13.99 8.37 11.04
C THR A 98 15.52 8.23 10.91
N TYR A 99 16.09 8.92 9.93
CA TYR A 99 17.54 8.91 9.62
C TYR A 99 18.26 10.18 10.07
N GLY A 100 17.59 11.04 10.84
CA GLY A 100 18.14 12.34 11.24
C GLY A 100 18.31 13.33 10.10
N LEU A 101 17.60 13.13 8.98
CA LEU A 101 17.64 14.01 7.82
C LEU A 101 16.55 15.08 7.92
N ASP A 102 16.87 16.28 7.45
CA ASP A 102 15.92 17.37 7.32
C ASP A 102 14.99 17.11 6.12
N PRO A 103 13.66 17.00 6.32
CA PRO A 103 12.69 16.75 5.25
C PRO A 103 12.73 17.79 4.13
N ASP A 104 13.02 19.03 4.45
CA ASP A 104 13.03 20.14 3.48
C ASP A 104 14.28 20.10 2.57
N GLN A 105 15.31 19.35 2.96
CA GLN A 105 16.55 19.18 2.19
C GLN A 105 16.62 17.85 1.45
N VAL A 106 15.69 16.94 1.70
CA VAL A 106 15.69 15.62 1.06
C VAL A 106 15.04 15.69 -0.33
N LYS A 107 15.77 15.20 -1.31
CA LYS A 107 15.23 14.98 -2.67
C LYS A 107 14.76 13.54 -2.81
N TYR A 108 13.53 13.37 -3.27
CA TYR A 108 12.98 12.08 -3.68
C TYR A 108 13.20 11.90 -5.18
N ASP A 109 13.80 10.79 -5.56
CA ASP A 109 14.09 10.47 -6.96
C ASP A 109 14.07 8.94 -7.20
N TRP A 110 14.18 8.50 -8.45
CA TRP A 110 14.42 7.10 -8.79
C TRP A 110 15.75 6.65 -8.20
N THR A 111 15.70 5.55 -7.46
CA THR A 111 16.86 5.10 -6.70
C THR A 111 17.84 4.30 -7.57
N GLU A 112 18.97 3.95 -6.99
CA GLU A 112 20.05 3.20 -7.63
C GLU A 112 19.64 1.81 -8.15
N ILE A 113 18.47 1.29 -7.72
CA ILE A 113 17.98 -0.01 -8.21
C ILE A 113 17.10 0.09 -9.46
N GLN A 114 16.81 1.31 -9.97
CA GLN A 114 15.86 1.50 -11.08
C GLN A 114 16.19 0.65 -12.32
N ASP A 115 17.47 0.47 -12.62
CA ASP A 115 17.91 -0.33 -13.77
C ASP A 115 17.79 -1.84 -13.54
N ARG A 116 17.55 -2.27 -12.31
CA ARG A 116 17.35 -3.66 -11.91
C ARG A 116 15.88 -4.05 -11.82
N CYS A 117 14.96 -3.08 -11.92
CA CYS A 117 13.51 -3.28 -11.94
C CYS A 117 12.83 -2.46 -13.05
N PRO A 118 13.26 -2.65 -14.33
CA PRO A 118 12.83 -1.81 -15.45
C PRO A 118 11.33 -1.89 -15.74
N VAL A 119 10.69 -3.04 -15.53
CA VAL A 119 9.25 -3.21 -15.77
C VAL A 119 8.46 -2.42 -14.75
N THR A 120 8.84 -2.50 -13.47
CA THR A 120 8.24 -1.71 -12.40
C THR A 120 8.40 -0.22 -12.67
N VAL A 121 9.63 0.23 -12.97
CA VAL A 121 9.91 1.64 -13.25
C VAL A 121 9.09 2.12 -14.45
N LYS A 122 9.02 1.33 -15.53
CA LYS A 122 8.24 1.68 -16.73
C LYS A 122 6.75 1.81 -16.41
N PHE A 123 6.16 0.88 -15.66
CA PHE A 123 4.76 0.93 -15.26
C PHE A 123 4.44 2.25 -14.52
N PHE A 124 5.27 2.62 -13.57
CA PHE A 124 5.03 3.84 -12.79
C PHE A 124 5.39 5.14 -13.52
N LYS A 125 6.28 5.11 -14.51
CA LYS A 125 6.58 6.28 -15.33
C LYS A 125 5.53 6.54 -16.42
N ASP A 126 5.00 5.48 -17.02
CA ASP A 126 4.24 5.60 -18.28
C ASP A 126 2.74 5.33 -18.10
N ILE A 127 2.34 4.54 -17.09
CA ILE A 127 0.97 4.01 -16.99
C ILE A 127 0.26 4.48 -15.73
N PHE A 128 0.93 4.38 -14.57
CA PHE A 128 0.28 4.72 -13.31
C PHE A 128 0.02 6.23 -13.22
N PRO A 129 -1.20 6.68 -12.84
CA PRO A 129 -1.63 8.07 -13.00
C PRO A 129 -1.10 9.02 -11.91
N TYR A 130 0.23 9.02 -11.72
CA TYR A 130 0.93 9.97 -10.88
C TYR A 130 2.02 10.70 -11.68
N ASN A 131 2.12 12.00 -11.49
CA ASN A 131 3.19 12.80 -12.11
C ASN A 131 4.45 12.82 -11.26
N GLN A 132 4.31 12.61 -9.95
CA GLN A 132 5.43 12.63 -9.02
C GLN A 132 5.19 11.68 -7.85
N TYR A 133 6.23 10.94 -7.50
CA TYR A 133 6.23 10.03 -6.37
C TYR A 133 7.00 10.65 -5.20
N GLN A 134 6.53 10.38 -3.99
CA GLN A 134 7.29 10.59 -2.78
C GLN A 134 8.04 9.31 -2.43
N ARG A 135 7.31 8.22 -2.23
CA ARG A 135 7.89 6.91 -1.93
C ARG A 135 7.16 5.82 -2.70
N LEU A 136 7.92 5.10 -3.50
CA LEU A 136 7.48 3.91 -4.20
C LEU A 136 8.35 2.75 -3.71
N ARG A 137 7.75 1.79 -3.01
CA ARG A 137 8.51 0.76 -2.31
C ARG A 137 7.96 -0.62 -2.57
N TYR A 138 8.87 -1.55 -2.82
CA TYR A 138 8.60 -2.95 -2.55
C TYR A 138 8.56 -3.17 -1.03
N MET A 139 7.59 -3.94 -0.59
CA MET A 139 7.42 -4.37 0.79
C MET A 139 7.44 -5.89 0.84
N LEU A 140 8.12 -6.43 1.82
CA LEU A 140 8.25 -7.86 2.07
C LEU A 140 7.81 -8.17 3.50
N VAL A 141 6.99 -9.21 3.66
CA VAL A 141 6.73 -9.82 4.97
C VAL A 141 7.16 -11.29 4.89
N GLU A 142 8.20 -11.63 5.66
CA GLU A 142 8.77 -12.98 5.71
C GLU A 142 7.77 -14.01 6.27
N PRO A 143 7.96 -15.33 6.02
CA PRO A 143 7.17 -16.38 6.65
C PRO A 143 7.12 -16.25 8.18
N GLY A 144 5.92 -16.32 8.76
CA GLY A 144 5.69 -16.08 10.18
C GLY A 144 5.88 -14.62 10.62
N GLY A 145 6.11 -13.71 9.67
CA GLY A 145 6.25 -12.29 9.92
C GLY A 145 4.90 -11.59 10.15
N TYR A 146 4.95 -10.45 10.81
CA TYR A 146 3.76 -9.65 11.08
C TYR A 146 4.10 -8.17 11.30
N ILE A 147 3.10 -7.34 11.07
CA ILE A 147 3.07 -5.92 11.40
C ILE A 147 1.97 -5.74 12.42
N ALA A 148 2.33 -5.34 13.64
CA ALA A 148 1.40 -5.17 14.75
C ALA A 148 0.31 -4.14 14.44
N PRO A 149 -0.86 -4.20 15.08
CA PRO A 149 -1.93 -3.23 14.91
C PRO A 149 -1.45 -1.79 15.18
N HIS A 150 -1.51 -0.95 14.16
CA HIS A 150 -1.06 0.44 14.21
C HIS A 150 -1.90 1.34 13.29
N ARG A 151 -1.65 2.64 13.35
CA ARG A 151 -2.17 3.65 12.44
C ARG A 151 -0.98 4.42 11.87
N ASP A 152 -0.96 4.65 10.57
CA ASP A 152 0.15 5.39 9.93
C ASP A 152 0.01 6.90 10.08
N ASN A 153 -1.22 7.39 10.22
CA ASN A 153 -1.47 8.82 10.25
C ASN A 153 -2.28 9.20 11.50
N VAL A 154 -1.61 9.80 12.48
CA VAL A 154 -2.24 10.23 13.74
C VAL A 154 -2.81 11.64 13.68
N ASN A 155 -2.56 12.42 12.62
CA ASN A 155 -2.92 13.83 12.52
C ASN A 155 -4.24 14.09 11.77
N ASN A 156 -5.15 13.12 11.72
CA ASN A 156 -6.48 13.22 11.08
C ASN A 156 -6.47 13.62 9.58
N THR A 157 -5.33 13.58 8.92
CA THR A 157 -5.29 13.75 7.48
C THR A 157 -5.53 12.38 6.85
N PRO A 158 -6.59 12.16 6.07
CA PRO A 158 -6.80 10.90 5.40
C PRO A 158 -5.57 10.58 4.53
N GLY A 159 -4.78 9.63 4.99
CA GLY A 159 -3.64 9.13 4.24
C GLY A 159 -4.12 7.97 3.39
N ALA A 160 -4.14 8.11 2.09
CA ALA A 160 -4.42 7.01 1.20
C ALA A 160 -3.13 6.56 0.51
N ALA A 161 -2.71 5.35 0.81
CA ALA A 161 -1.65 4.67 0.08
C ALA A 161 -2.26 3.68 -0.90
N VAL A 162 -1.71 3.58 -2.10
CA VAL A 162 -2.06 2.49 -3.00
C VAL A 162 -1.19 1.28 -2.67
N ASN A 163 -1.85 0.16 -2.39
CA ASN A 163 -1.21 -1.12 -2.16
C ASN A 163 -1.45 -2.03 -3.37
N ILE A 164 -0.39 -2.56 -3.94
CA ILE A 164 -0.44 -3.50 -5.07
C ILE A 164 0.08 -4.84 -4.60
N SER A 165 -0.74 -5.88 -4.73
CA SER A 165 -0.34 -7.25 -4.42
C SER A 165 0.51 -7.81 -5.57
N LEU A 166 1.77 -8.12 -5.31
CA LEU A 166 2.61 -8.83 -6.27
C LEU A 166 2.42 -10.34 -6.12
N ASN A 167 2.35 -10.80 -4.88
CA ASN A 167 1.79 -12.08 -4.50
C ASN A 167 1.05 -11.92 -3.16
N ASN A 168 0.07 -12.77 -2.92
CA ASN A 168 -0.60 -12.82 -1.64
C ASN A 168 -0.84 -14.30 -1.27
N PRO A 169 0.20 -15.00 -0.74
CA PRO A 169 0.12 -16.40 -0.39
C PRO A 169 -1.05 -16.67 0.56
N GLU A 170 -1.64 -17.86 0.48
CA GLU A 170 -2.68 -18.27 1.41
C GLU A 170 -2.19 -18.15 2.86
N GLY A 171 -3.00 -17.58 3.74
CA GLY A 171 -2.62 -17.27 5.12
C GLY A 171 -2.00 -15.89 5.32
N CYS A 172 -1.80 -15.11 4.24
CA CYS A 172 -1.39 -13.71 4.36
C CYS A 172 -2.60 -12.78 4.34
N ARG A 173 -2.63 -11.83 5.29
CA ARG A 173 -3.75 -10.89 5.42
C ARG A 173 -3.27 -9.50 5.80
N LEU A 174 -3.93 -8.47 5.24
CA LEU A 174 -3.97 -7.13 5.76
C LEU A 174 -5.35 -6.92 6.37
N THR A 175 -5.42 -6.80 7.67
CA THR A 175 -6.66 -6.69 8.43
C THR A 175 -6.76 -5.31 9.06
N SER A 176 -7.89 -4.64 8.89
CA SER A 176 -8.23 -3.39 9.58
C SER A 176 -9.40 -3.62 10.55
N ILE A 177 -9.74 -2.61 11.34
CA ILE A 177 -10.94 -2.63 12.20
C ILE A 177 -12.24 -2.82 11.41
N HIS A 178 -12.22 -2.70 10.09
CA HIS A 178 -13.37 -2.89 9.20
C HIS A 178 -13.35 -4.24 8.48
N GLY A 179 -12.40 -5.11 8.77
CA GLY A 179 -12.26 -6.42 8.15
C GLY A 179 -10.94 -6.61 7.40
N THR A 180 -10.85 -7.67 6.63
CA THR A 180 -9.66 -8.02 5.84
C THR A 180 -9.78 -7.50 4.41
N VAL A 181 -8.74 -6.79 3.95
CA VAL A 181 -8.67 -6.32 2.56
C VAL A 181 -8.61 -7.53 1.62
N PRO A 182 -9.52 -7.64 0.65
CA PRO A 182 -9.67 -8.84 -0.17
C PRO A 182 -8.66 -8.90 -1.33
N PHE A 183 -7.36 -8.91 -1.00
CA PHE A 183 -6.34 -9.09 -2.01
C PHE A 183 -6.47 -10.45 -2.69
N LYS A 184 -6.52 -10.42 -4.01
CA LYS A 184 -6.33 -11.61 -4.85
C LYS A 184 -4.85 -12.00 -4.84
N ASN A 185 -4.53 -13.21 -5.27
CA ASN A 185 -3.14 -13.71 -5.25
C ASN A 185 -2.16 -12.84 -6.03
N SER A 186 -2.65 -11.95 -6.91
CA SER A 186 -1.80 -11.19 -7.80
C SER A 186 -2.52 -10.00 -8.42
N GLY A 187 -1.79 -8.88 -8.50
CA GLY A 187 -2.14 -7.71 -9.31
C GLY A 187 -3.27 -6.83 -8.78
N SER A 188 -4.01 -7.24 -7.74
CA SER A 188 -5.04 -6.36 -7.19
C SER A 188 -4.43 -5.13 -6.54
N MET A 189 -5.03 -3.99 -6.84
CA MET A 189 -4.64 -2.69 -6.30
C MET A 189 -5.73 -2.15 -5.41
N PHE A 190 -5.36 -1.75 -4.20
CA PHE A 190 -6.27 -1.13 -3.27
C PHE A 190 -5.77 0.24 -2.84
N LEU A 191 -6.62 1.24 -3.01
CA LEU A 191 -6.52 2.47 -2.26
C LEU A 191 -6.90 2.14 -0.82
N PHE A 192 -5.96 2.25 0.11
CA PHE A 192 -6.14 1.85 1.50
C PHE A 192 -6.06 3.06 2.42
N ASN A 193 -7.09 3.24 3.25
CA ASN A 193 -7.12 4.30 4.24
C ASN A 193 -6.37 3.83 5.50
N ASN A 194 -5.10 4.17 5.57
CA ASN A 194 -4.20 3.80 6.67
C ASN A 194 -4.41 4.63 7.96
N HIS A 195 -5.41 5.52 7.98
CA HIS A 195 -5.88 6.17 9.21
C HIS A 195 -6.59 5.19 10.14
N TYR A 196 -7.23 4.15 9.61
CA TYR A 196 -7.81 3.08 10.41
C TYR A 196 -6.72 2.16 10.97
N GLN A 197 -6.93 1.70 12.21
CA GLN A 197 -6.03 0.72 12.79
C GLN A 197 -6.02 -0.55 11.94
N HIS A 198 -4.82 -1.02 11.61
CA HIS A 198 -4.63 -2.17 10.75
C HIS A 198 -3.37 -2.95 11.14
N ALA A 199 -3.34 -4.20 10.72
CA ALA A 199 -2.25 -5.14 10.95
C ALA A 199 -2.01 -5.97 9.69
N VAL A 200 -0.81 -6.53 9.58
CA VAL A 200 -0.48 -7.51 8.53
C VAL A 200 0.12 -8.74 9.18
N HIS A 201 -0.21 -9.91 8.67
CA HIS A 201 0.48 -11.14 9.03
C HIS A 201 0.69 -12.04 7.82
N ASN A 202 1.73 -12.83 7.90
CA ASN A 202 2.07 -13.85 6.93
C ASN A 202 2.20 -15.21 7.63
N ASN A 203 1.13 -15.99 7.63
CA ASN A 203 1.11 -17.34 8.19
C ASN A 203 1.45 -18.43 7.15
N SER A 204 1.91 -18.03 5.96
CA SER A 204 2.38 -18.94 4.93
C SER A 204 3.86 -19.30 5.14
N ASP A 205 4.36 -20.21 4.33
CA ASP A 205 5.78 -20.57 4.22
C ASP A 205 6.54 -19.78 3.13
N THR A 206 5.89 -18.80 2.53
CA THR A 206 6.39 -18.02 1.40
C THR A 206 6.47 -16.53 1.75
N ASP A 207 7.49 -15.85 1.26
CA ASP A 207 7.59 -14.39 1.35
C ASP A 207 6.38 -13.72 0.67
N ARG A 208 5.77 -12.75 1.35
CA ARG A 208 4.71 -11.90 0.79
C ARG A 208 5.30 -10.61 0.25
N PHE A 209 5.18 -10.37 -1.05
CA PHE A 209 5.62 -9.14 -1.70
C PHE A 209 4.44 -8.24 -2.09
N HIS A 210 4.55 -6.99 -1.76
CA HIS A 210 3.61 -5.93 -2.13
C HIS A 210 4.37 -4.70 -2.60
N MET A 211 3.68 -3.80 -3.31
CA MET A 211 4.14 -2.42 -3.47
C MET A 211 3.25 -1.48 -2.68
N ILE A 212 3.87 -0.46 -2.07
CA ILE A 212 3.17 0.67 -1.48
C ILE A 212 3.58 1.93 -2.22
N VAL A 213 2.57 2.65 -2.72
CA VAL A 213 2.72 3.83 -3.57
C VAL A 213 2.25 5.07 -2.82
N HIS A 214 3.15 6.02 -2.61
CA HIS A 214 2.83 7.36 -2.12
C HIS A 214 3.26 8.37 -3.18
N GLY A 215 2.32 9.20 -3.64
CA GLY A 215 2.58 10.26 -4.60
C GLY A 215 2.18 11.63 -4.08
N GLN A 216 2.92 12.66 -4.47
CA GLN A 216 2.59 14.05 -4.13
C GLN A 216 1.65 14.68 -5.16
N TRP A 217 1.87 14.38 -6.44
CA TRP A 217 1.14 14.98 -7.54
C TRP A 217 0.49 13.89 -8.39
N ARG A 218 -0.82 14.01 -8.51
CA ARG A 218 -1.67 13.09 -9.27
C ARG A 218 -2.18 13.82 -10.51
N ASN A 219 -2.19 13.13 -11.64
CA ASN A 219 -2.75 13.68 -12.86
C ASN A 219 -4.30 13.59 -12.86
N PRO A 220 -5.01 14.22 -13.82
CA PRO A 220 -6.47 14.16 -13.89
C PRO A 220 -7.03 12.74 -14.04
N ASP A 221 -6.29 11.81 -14.65
CA ASP A 221 -6.71 10.41 -14.85
C ASP A 221 -6.82 9.66 -13.51
N TRP A 222 -6.06 10.07 -12.48
CA TRP A 222 -6.23 9.58 -11.13
C TRP A 222 -7.65 9.78 -10.60
N ASN A 223 -8.21 10.98 -10.76
CA ASN A 223 -9.55 11.27 -10.29
C ASN A 223 -10.59 10.41 -11.02
N GLN A 224 -10.42 10.22 -12.32
CA GLN A 224 -11.30 9.36 -13.12
C GLN A 224 -11.19 7.90 -12.69
N LEU A 225 -9.97 7.39 -12.44
CA LEU A 225 -9.72 6.04 -11.95
C LEU A 225 -10.44 5.79 -10.61
N VAL A 226 -10.25 6.68 -9.62
CA VAL A 226 -10.86 6.57 -8.29
C VAL A 226 -12.38 6.60 -8.38
N VAL A 227 -12.96 7.56 -9.11
CA VAL A 227 -14.42 7.70 -9.23
C VAL A 227 -15.04 6.52 -9.97
N ASN A 228 -14.43 6.04 -11.03
CA ASN A 228 -14.93 4.87 -11.77
C ASN A 228 -14.87 3.61 -10.89
N SER A 229 -13.77 3.40 -10.18
CA SER A 229 -13.63 2.27 -9.24
C SER A 229 -14.68 2.30 -8.13
N TYR A 230 -14.95 3.48 -7.59
CA TYR A 230 -15.98 3.65 -6.56
C TYR A 230 -17.40 3.37 -7.08
N ARG A 231 -17.70 3.82 -8.30
CA ARG A 231 -19.00 3.54 -8.97
C ARG A 231 -19.20 2.05 -9.21
N GLU A 232 -18.16 1.34 -9.62
CA GLU A 232 -18.25 -0.11 -9.81
C GLU A 232 -18.43 -0.83 -8.46
N ALA A 233 -17.72 -0.38 -7.41
CA ALA A 233 -17.90 -0.94 -6.07
C ALA A 233 -19.34 -0.75 -5.55
N LEU A 234 -19.96 0.42 -5.80
CA LEU A 234 -21.38 0.67 -5.45
C LEU A 234 -22.39 -0.21 -6.17
N LYS A 235 -22.05 -0.75 -7.35
CA LYS A 235 -22.94 -1.65 -8.09
C LYS A 235 -22.86 -3.09 -7.59
N ASN A 236 -21.74 -3.45 -6.98
CA ASN A 236 -21.42 -4.81 -6.58
C ASN A 236 -21.63 -5.08 -5.07
N GLY A 237 -21.90 -4.05 -4.31
CA GLY A 237 -22.27 -4.13 -2.88
C GLY A 237 -23.73 -3.90 -2.66
#